data_14b3c8d095b1f0f9787ec9cf3bdd5d62
#
_entry.id   14b3c8d095b1f0f9787ec9cf3bdd5d62
#
_cell.length_a   1.000
_cell.length_b   1.000
_cell.length_c   1.000
_cell.angle_alpha   90.00
_cell.angle_beta   90.00
_cell.angle_gamma   90.00
#
_symmetry.space_group_name_H-M   'P 1'
#
loop_
_entity.id
_entity.type
_entity.pdbx_description
1 polymer ?
#
loop_
_entity_poly.entity_id
_entity_poly.type
_entity_poly.pdbx_seq_one_letter_code
_entity_poly.pdbx_strand_id
1 'polypeptide(L)'
;LGDTDNWMWPRHTGDFSVFRVYAGQDNRPADYSPENRPYKAEKFLKISLDGYKEGDFAMIMGFPGSTQRYMTSYEIDDMLNVSNPNRIFIRGERQAILKEDMAASDKVRIQYASKYATSSNYWKNSIGKSRGILKLGVKERKQQQEAAFQAWAEKNTLPEEGYIDALPKIREAIEGLAGIDDNRQYLEEAFLREIGRAHV
;
A
#
# COMPACT_ATOMS: atom_id res chain seq x y z
N LEU A 1 4.34 4.95 17.12
CA LEU A 1 5.35 5.08 16.11
C LEU A 1 4.70 5.62 14.85
N GLY A 2 5.18 6.72 14.31
CA GLY A 2 5.16 7.13 12.94
C GLY A 2 3.89 7.22 12.11
N ASP A 3 2.69 7.10 12.66
CA ASP A 3 1.48 7.13 11.82
C ASP A 3 1.03 8.55 11.43
N THR A 4 1.57 9.59 12.05
CA THR A 4 1.12 10.98 11.86
C THR A 4 1.32 11.45 10.43
N ASP A 5 2.45 11.18 9.81
CA ASP A 5 2.81 11.55 8.44
C ASP A 5 2.83 10.36 7.46
N ASN A 6 2.24 9.22 7.84
CA ASN A 6 2.12 8.06 6.97
C ASN A 6 1.29 8.42 5.72
N TRP A 7 1.79 8.08 4.51
CA TRP A 7 1.25 8.49 3.21
C TRP A 7 1.16 10.00 2.98
N MET A 8 1.88 10.77 3.79
CA MET A 8 1.94 12.24 3.71
C MET A 8 3.34 12.69 3.30
N TRP A 9 3.44 13.89 2.78
CA TRP A 9 4.69 14.55 2.47
C TRP A 9 4.62 16.01 2.91
N PRO A 10 5.71 16.60 3.46
CA PRO A 10 7.01 15.98 3.77
C PRO A 10 6.96 15.01 4.95
N ARG A 11 7.94 14.09 5.00
CA ARG A 11 8.11 13.14 6.11
C ARG A 11 8.95 13.76 7.21
N HIS A 12 8.50 13.61 8.45
CA HIS A 12 9.18 14.11 9.65
C HIS A 12 9.53 12.99 10.64
N THR A 13 9.02 11.79 10.40
CA THR A 13 9.28 10.60 11.24
C THR A 13 10.27 9.67 10.56
N GLY A 14 11.08 8.97 11.36
CA GLY A 14 11.93 7.87 10.91
C GLY A 14 11.50 6.57 11.60
N ASP A 15 11.08 5.58 10.81
CA ASP A 15 10.68 4.26 11.30
C ASP A 15 11.80 3.25 11.03
N PHE A 16 12.63 3.02 12.04
CA PHE A 16 13.70 2.03 11.96
C PHE A 16 13.84 1.28 13.28
N SER A 17 14.35 0.06 13.20
CA SER A 17 14.73 -0.74 14.35
C SER A 17 16.14 -1.25 14.16
N VAL A 18 16.91 -1.28 15.25
CA VAL A 18 18.28 -1.79 15.26
C VAL A 18 18.31 -3.07 16.09
N PHE A 19 18.74 -4.15 15.47
CA PHE A 19 18.91 -5.45 16.12
C PHE A 19 20.36 -5.83 16.17
N ARG A 20 20.78 -6.45 17.28
CA ARG A 20 22.09 -7.05 17.40
C ARG A 20 21.93 -8.57 17.51
N VAL A 21 22.60 -9.28 16.61
CA VAL A 21 22.63 -10.74 16.63
C VAL A 21 23.75 -11.19 17.57
N TYR A 22 23.47 -12.18 18.41
CA TYR A 22 24.45 -12.83 19.27
C TYR A 22 24.66 -14.27 18.80
N ALA A 23 25.87 -14.76 18.96
CA ALA A 23 26.29 -16.12 18.59
C ALA A 23 27.11 -16.76 19.71
N GLY A 24 27.40 -18.03 19.59
CA GLY A 24 28.28 -18.73 20.51
C GLY A 24 29.71 -18.18 20.46
N GLN A 25 30.57 -18.67 21.36
CA GLN A 25 31.97 -18.25 21.49
C GLN A 25 32.77 -18.48 20.20
N ASP A 26 32.34 -19.47 19.39
CA ASP A 26 32.92 -19.85 18.09
C ASP A 26 32.30 -19.10 16.90
N ASN A 27 31.47 -18.08 17.18
CA ASN A 27 30.74 -17.28 16.19
C ASN A 27 29.68 -18.06 15.38
N ARG A 28 29.19 -19.20 15.88
CA ARG A 28 28.14 -20.03 15.26
C ARG A 28 26.80 -19.82 15.95
N PRO A 29 25.68 -20.19 15.28
CA PRO A 29 24.37 -20.21 15.94
C PRO A 29 24.42 -21.03 17.23
N ALA A 30 23.82 -20.49 18.28
CA ALA A 30 23.77 -21.12 19.61
C ALA A 30 22.45 -20.76 20.29
N ASP A 31 22.01 -21.62 21.22
CA ASP A 31 20.93 -21.31 22.12
C ASP A 31 21.26 -20.12 23.03
N TYR A 32 20.24 -19.51 23.63
CA TYR A 32 20.46 -18.38 24.51
C TYR A 32 21.41 -18.75 25.69
N SER A 33 22.45 -17.94 25.85
CA SER A 33 23.35 -18.01 27.00
C SER A 33 23.88 -16.61 27.30
N PRO A 34 24.09 -16.27 28.61
CA PRO A 34 24.77 -15.03 28.99
C PRO A 34 26.19 -14.89 28.43
N GLU A 35 26.82 -16.01 28.07
CA GLU A 35 28.16 -16.08 27.53
C GLU A 35 28.21 -15.80 26.00
N ASN A 36 27.07 -15.72 25.35
CA ASN A 36 27.02 -15.42 23.91
C ASN A 36 27.60 -14.04 23.61
N ARG A 37 28.27 -13.94 22.47
CA ARG A 37 28.96 -12.73 22.02
C ARG A 37 28.27 -12.13 20.79
N PRO A 38 28.40 -10.82 20.55
CA PRO A 38 27.92 -10.23 19.31
C PRO A 38 28.49 -10.95 18.11
N TYR A 39 27.62 -11.38 17.20
CA TYR A 39 28.01 -12.04 15.96
C TYR A 39 28.94 -11.16 15.14
N LYS A 40 30.04 -11.73 14.66
CA LYS A 40 31.01 -11.06 13.78
C LYS A 40 30.76 -11.50 12.35
N ALA A 41 30.15 -10.60 11.55
CA ALA A 41 29.90 -10.87 10.14
C ALA A 41 31.23 -10.83 9.33
N GLU A 42 31.43 -11.80 8.45
CA GLU A 42 32.56 -11.80 7.52
C GLU A 42 32.46 -10.70 6.47
N LYS A 43 31.22 -10.43 6.04
CA LYS A 43 30.86 -9.35 5.09
C LYS A 43 29.70 -8.56 5.63
N PHE A 44 29.74 -7.26 5.46
CA PHE A 44 28.67 -6.35 5.85
C PHE A 44 28.63 -5.15 4.90
N LEU A 45 27.47 -4.51 4.80
CA LEU A 45 27.32 -3.26 4.07
C LEU A 45 27.89 -2.12 4.90
N LYS A 46 28.73 -1.31 4.28
CA LYS A 46 29.25 -0.11 4.93
C LYS A 46 28.17 0.97 4.96
N ILE A 47 28.03 1.65 6.09
CA ILE A 47 27.18 2.83 6.21
C ILE A 47 27.99 4.03 5.70
N SER A 48 27.49 4.70 4.67
CA SER A 48 28.05 5.98 4.22
C SER A 48 27.27 7.13 4.84
N LEU A 49 28.00 8.15 5.25
CA LEU A 49 27.45 9.42 5.72
C LEU A 49 27.66 10.55 4.71
N ASP A 50 28.17 10.24 3.52
CA ASP A 50 28.47 11.24 2.47
C ASP A 50 27.22 11.82 1.82
N GLY A 51 26.04 11.24 2.12
CA GLY A 51 24.76 11.63 1.53
C GLY A 51 24.61 11.12 0.09
N TYR A 52 23.68 11.70 -0.63
CA TYR A 52 23.38 11.39 -2.04
C TYR A 52 22.95 12.66 -2.77
N LYS A 53 23.05 12.64 -4.09
CA LYS A 53 22.65 13.75 -4.98
C LYS A 53 21.62 13.25 -5.95
N GLU A 54 20.91 14.20 -6.59
CA GLU A 54 20.01 13.88 -7.69
C GLU A 54 20.79 13.20 -8.84
N GLY A 55 20.26 12.05 -9.30
CA GLY A 55 20.91 11.22 -10.33
C GLY A 55 21.82 10.11 -9.80
N ASP A 56 22.11 10.08 -8.50
CA ASP A 56 22.86 8.97 -7.92
C ASP A 56 22.05 7.68 -7.96
N PHE A 57 22.74 6.55 -8.09
CA PHE A 57 22.11 5.25 -8.03
C PHE A 57 21.58 4.96 -6.63
N ALA A 58 20.30 4.60 -6.54
CA ALA A 58 19.66 4.16 -5.31
C ALA A 58 18.92 2.85 -5.51
N MET A 59 18.95 1.97 -4.54
CA MET A 59 18.28 0.67 -4.58
C MET A 59 17.66 0.34 -3.22
N ILE A 60 16.45 -0.20 -3.26
CA ILE A 60 15.77 -0.75 -2.09
C ILE A 60 15.77 -2.27 -2.23
N MET A 61 16.26 -2.98 -1.20
CA MET A 61 16.13 -4.43 -1.11
C MET A 61 14.88 -4.78 -0.32
N GLY A 62 13.97 -5.52 -0.96
CA GLY A 62 12.71 -5.97 -0.37
C GLY A 62 11.66 -6.25 -1.43
N PHE A 63 10.59 -6.90 -1.01
CA PHE A 63 9.47 -7.21 -1.89
C PHE A 63 8.35 -6.19 -1.68
N PRO A 64 7.92 -5.45 -2.74
CA PRO A 64 6.72 -4.63 -2.63
C PRO A 64 5.50 -5.52 -2.40
N GLY A 65 4.54 -5.07 -1.60
CA GLY A 65 3.30 -5.80 -1.36
C GLY A 65 2.47 -5.91 -2.63
N SER A 66 2.24 -4.80 -3.30
CA SER A 66 1.55 -4.73 -4.59
C SER A 66 1.90 -3.44 -5.34
N THR A 67 1.85 -3.50 -6.65
CA THR A 67 1.95 -2.33 -7.52
C THR A 67 0.81 -2.36 -8.54
N GLN A 68 0.34 -1.19 -8.94
CA GLN A 68 -0.76 -1.03 -9.89
C GLN A 68 -0.33 -0.17 -11.09
N ARG A 69 0.87 -0.43 -11.59
CA ARG A 69 1.48 0.34 -12.68
C ARG A 69 0.66 0.31 -13.98
N TYR A 70 0.01 -0.80 -14.26
CA TYR A 70 -0.68 -1.05 -15.51
C TYR A 70 -2.18 -0.80 -15.48
N MET A 71 -2.69 -0.17 -14.43
CA MET A 71 -4.09 0.26 -14.40
C MET A 71 -4.43 1.15 -15.58
N THR A 72 -5.60 0.91 -16.14
CA THR A 72 -6.21 1.75 -17.17
C THR A 72 -6.85 3.01 -16.56
N SER A 73 -7.20 3.98 -17.42
CA SER A 73 -7.93 5.17 -16.98
C SER A 73 -9.31 4.83 -16.40
N TYR A 74 -9.93 3.75 -16.84
CA TYR A 74 -11.22 3.25 -16.34
C TYR A 74 -11.11 2.72 -14.90
N GLU A 75 -10.06 1.94 -14.60
CA GLU A 75 -9.76 1.47 -13.24
C GLU A 75 -9.41 2.62 -12.31
N ILE A 76 -8.73 3.67 -12.82
CA ILE A 76 -8.44 4.88 -12.05
C ILE A 76 -9.75 5.62 -11.73
N ASP A 77 -10.69 5.67 -12.65
CA ASP A 77 -12.02 6.27 -12.40
C ASP A 77 -12.77 5.52 -11.30
N ASP A 78 -12.85 4.20 -11.38
CA ASP A 78 -13.45 3.38 -10.32
C ASP A 78 -12.77 3.65 -8.97
N MET A 79 -11.45 3.65 -8.96
CA MET A 79 -10.68 3.92 -7.74
C MET A 79 -11.00 5.29 -7.14
N LEU A 80 -11.12 6.33 -7.94
CA LEU A 80 -11.38 7.70 -7.47
C LEU A 80 -12.82 7.92 -7.04
N ASN A 81 -13.78 7.28 -7.72
CA ASN A 81 -15.20 7.56 -7.55
C ASN A 81 -15.94 6.54 -6.69
N VAL A 82 -15.40 5.32 -6.55
CA VAL A 82 -16.04 4.21 -5.81
C VAL A 82 -15.11 3.69 -4.72
N SER A 83 -14.02 3.04 -5.10
CA SER A 83 -13.19 2.26 -4.19
C SER A 83 -12.56 3.07 -3.06
N ASN A 84 -11.93 4.20 -3.36
CA ASN A 84 -11.30 5.03 -2.35
C ASN A 84 -12.32 5.82 -1.51
N PRO A 85 -13.36 6.46 -2.08
CA PRO A 85 -14.39 7.13 -1.28
C PRO A 85 -15.05 6.22 -0.25
N ASN A 86 -15.47 5.02 -0.63
CA ASN A 86 -16.09 4.05 0.27
C ASN A 86 -15.14 3.67 1.41
N ARG A 87 -13.89 3.36 1.09
CA ARG A 87 -12.89 3.02 2.10
C ARG A 87 -12.59 4.18 3.03
N ILE A 88 -12.50 5.38 2.50
CA ILE A 88 -12.25 6.60 3.29
C ILE A 88 -13.41 6.83 4.26
N PHE A 89 -14.63 6.72 3.80
CA PHE A 89 -15.83 6.92 4.63
C PHE A 89 -15.91 5.86 5.73
N ILE A 90 -15.98 4.58 5.37
CA ILE A 90 -16.21 3.48 6.33
C ILE A 90 -15.08 3.40 7.36
N ARG A 91 -13.83 3.51 6.92
CA ARG A 91 -12.69 3.45 7.85
C ARG A 91 -12.56 4.72 8.68
N GLY A 92 -12.98 5.88 8.15
CA GLY A 92 -13.02 7.12 8.89
C GLY A 92 -13.94 7.03 10.10
N GLU A 93 -15.19 6.59 9.89
CA GLU A 93 -16.18 6.38 10.96
C GLU A 93 -15.68 5.35 11.99
N ARG A 94 -15.18 4.22 11.53
CA ARG A 94 -14.61 3.19 12.42
C ARG A 94 -13.48 3.72 13.28
N GLN A 95 -12.57 4.48 12.70
CA GLN A 95 -11.42 5.01 13.44
C GLN A 95 -11.81 6.07 14.45
N ALA A 96 -12.86 6.85 14.20
CA ALA A 96 -13.39 7.79 15.17
C ALA A 96 -13.84 7.06 16.43
N ILE A 97 -14.65 6.00 16.28
CA ILE A 97 -15.13 5.15 17.39
C ILE A 97 -13.96 4.49 18.12
N LEU A 98 -13.07 3.80 17.39
CA LEU A 98 -11.91 3.12 18.00
C LEU A 98 -11.01 4.09 18.76
N LYS A 99 -10.80 5.30 18.25
CA LYS A 99 -9.96 6.30 18.90
C LYS A 99 -10.56 6.78 20.21
N GLU A 100 -11.87 6.95 20.29
CA GLU A 100 -12.59 7.33 21.50
C GLU A 100 -12.45 6.22 22.56
N ASP A 101 -12.76 4.98 22.21
CA ASP A 101 -12.66 3.83 23.12
C ASP A 101 -11.22 3.59 23.60
N MET A 102 -10.24 3.72 22.71
CA MET A 102 -8.81 3.59 23.04
C MET A 102 -8.31 4.71 23.94
N ALA A 103 -8.88 5.90 23.85
CA ALA A 103 -8.56 7.02 24.74
C ALA A 103 -9.16 6.84 26.14
N ALA A 104 -10.31 6.19 26.23
CA ALA A 104 -11.00 5.94 27.49
C ALA A 104 -10.39 4.79 28.31
N SER A 105 -9.64 3.86 27.68
CA SER A 105 -9.11 2.67 28.36
C SER A 105 -7.78 2.18 27.78
N ASP A 106 -6.75 2.11 28.62
CA ASP A 106 -5.45 1.53 28.26
C ASP A 106 -5.55 0.05 27.83
N LYS A 107 -6.45 -0.71 28.47
CA LYS A 107 -6.71 -2.10 28.08
C LYS A 107 -7.22 -2.18 26.65
N VAL A 108 -8.23 -1.37 26.30
CA VAL A 108 -8.79 -1.31 24.95
C VAL A 108 -7.72 -0.81 23.96
N ARG A 109 -6.94 0.18 24.33
CA ARG A 109 -5.85 0.70 23.50
C ARG A 109 -4.83 -0.38 23.14
N ILE A 110 -4.42 -1.21 24.09
CA ILE A 110 -3.48 -2.32 23.85
C ILE A 110 -4.11 -3.36 22.92
N GLN A 111 -5.37 -3.73 23.15
CA GLN A 111 -6.08 -4.74 22.37
C GLN A 111 -6.31 -4.32 20.91
N TYR A 112 -6.57 -3.03 20.68
CA TYR A 112 -6.96 -2.52 19.35
C TYR A 112 -5.86 -1.75 18.61
N ALA A 113 -4.72 -1.46 19.24
CA ALA A 113 -3.63 -0.68 18.63
C ALA A 113 -3.20 -1.20 17.25
N SER A 114 -3.01 -2.51 17.10
CA SER A 114 -2.61 -3.10 15.82
C SER A 114 -3.72 -3.02 14.77
N LYS A 115 -4.98 -3.26 15.16
CA LYS A 115 -6.14 -3.16 14.26
C LYS A 115 -6.34 -1.71 13.79
N TYR A 116 -6.24 -0.77 14.73
CA TYR A 116 -6.31 0.66 14.43
C TYR A 116 -5.21 1.08 13.46
N ALA A 117 -3.95 0.71 13.71
CA ALA A 117 -2.82 1.05 12.84
C ALA A 117 -3.00 0.48 11.43
N THR A 118 -3.45 -0.78 11.31
CA THR A 118 -3.74 -1.39 10.00
C THR A 118 -4.86 -0.65 9.27
N SER A 119 -5.98 -0.36 9.95
CA SER A 119 -7.10 0.39 9.36
C SER A 119 -6.67 1.78 8.90
N SER A 120 -5.92 2.49 9.75
CA SER A 120 -5.37 3.83 9.48
C SER A 120 -4.44 3.84 8.27
N ASN A 121 -3.57 2.84 8.13
CA ASN A 121 -2.67 2.72 6.98
C ASN A 121 -3.43 2.68 5.65
N TYR A 122 -4.46 1.86 5.52
CA TYR A 122 -5.28 1.79 4.30
C TYR A 122 -6.12 3.05 4.08
N TRP A 123 -6.65 3.64 5.15
CA TRP A 123 -7.41 4.88 5.11
C TRP A 123 -6.56 6.03 4.57
N LYS A 124 -5.40 6.25 5.14
CA LYS A 124 -4.46 7.29 4.71
C LYS A 124 -3.90 7.02 3.31
N ASN A 125 -3.63 5.75 2.97
CA ASN A 125 -3.23 5.38 1.62
C ASN A 125 -4.29 5.80 0.58
N SER A 126 -5.58 5.52 0.84
CA SER A 126 -6.67 5.89 -0.07
C SER A 126 -6.77 7.41 -0.24
N ILE A 127 -6.64 8.18 0.84
CA ILE A 127 -6.63 9.66 0.79
C ILE A 127 -5.42 10.17 -0.01
N GLY A 128 -4.23 9.68 0.32
CA GLY A 128 -2.98 10.12 -0.31
C GLY A 128 -2.92 9.73 -1.79
N LYS A 129 -3.38 8.52 -2.12
CA LYS A 129 -3.46 8.02 -3.50
C LYS A 129 -4.41 8.87 -4.34
N SER A 130 -5.62 9.14 -3.87
CA SER A 130 -6.59 10.01 -4.58
C SER A 130 -6.02 11.41 -4.83
N ARG A 131 -5.43 12.03 -3.80
CA ARG A 131 -4.77 13.34 -3.94
C ARG A 131 -3.62 13.31 -4.95
N GLY A 132 -2.78 12.27 -4.89
CA GLY A 132 -1.65 12.11 -5.79
C GLY A 132 -2.08 11.93 -7.25
N ILE A 133 -3.06 11.08 -7.50
CA ILE A 133 -3.62 10.82 -8.85
C ILE A 133 -4.16 12.12 -9.45
N LEU A 134 -4.97 12.86 -8.69
CA LEU A 134 -5.55 14.12 -9.15
C LEU A 134 -4.47 15.19 -9.38
N LYS A 135 -3.57 15.38 -8.40
CA LYS A 135 -2.53 16.41 -8.47
C LYS A 135 -1.56 16.20 -9.64
N LEU A 136 -1.27 14.94 -9.98
CA LEU A 136 -0.30 14.60 -11.01
C LEU A 136 -0.93 14.35 -12.39
N GLY A 137 -2.24 14.49 -12.55
CA GLY A 137 -2.94 14.22 -13.80
C GLY A 137 -2.71 12.79 -14.30
N VAL A 138 -2.77 11.80 -13.40
CA VAL A 138 -2.43 10.42 -13.76
C VAL A 138 -3.45 9.83 -14.71
N LYS A 139 -4.74 10.16 -14.55
CA LYS A 139 -5.82 9.70 -15.43
C LYS A 139 -5.59 10.18 -16.85
N GLU A 140 -5.33 11.45 -17.03
CA GLU A 140 -5.10 12.08 -18.34
C GLU A 140 -3.88 11.48 -19.03
N ARG A 141 -2.81 11.22 -18.29
CA ARG A 141 -1.62 10.53 -18.85
C ARG A 141 -1.94 9.11 -19.31
N LYS A 142 -2.78 8.38 -18.56
CA LYS A 142 -3.23 7.04 -18.94
C LYS A 142 -4.10 7.09 -20.19
N GLN A 143 -5.02 8.02 -20.28
CA GLN A 143 -5.83 8.22 -21.49
C GLN A 143 -4.98 8.51 -22.74
N GLN A 144 -3.92 9.31 -22.61
CA GLN A 144 -2.98 9.55 -23.70
C GLN A 144 -2.22 8.27 -24.12
N GLN A 145 -1.78 7.46 -23.13
CA GLN A 145 -1.13 6.17 -23.39
C GLN A 145 -2.09 5.18 -24.07
N GLU A 146 -3.33 5.12 -23.61
CA GLU A 146 -4.40 4.28 -24.17
C GLU A 146 -4.73 4.67 -25.62
N ALA A 147 -4.85 5.97 -25.89
CA ALA A 147 -5.07 6.47 -27.24
C ALA A 147 -3.89 6.14 -28.17
N ALA A 148 -2.66 6.28 -27.70
CA ALA A 148 -1.48 5.91 -28.46
C ALA A 148 -1.41 4.40 -28.71
N PHE A 149 -1.73 3.59 -27.72
CA PHE A 149 -1.80 2.14 -27.87
C PHE A 149 -2.89 1.72 -28.87
N GLN A 150 -4.08 2.30 -28.77
CA GLN A 150 -5.19 2.01 -29.70
C GLN A 150 -4.81 2.32 -31.15
N ALA A 151 -4.25 3.51 -31.40
CA ALA A 151 -3.79 3.90 -32.72
C ALA A 151 -2.66 3.00 -33.26
N TRP A 152 -1.78 2.53 -32.38
CA TRP A 152 -0.76 1.55 -32.74
C TRP A 152 -1.37 0.19 -33.08
N ALA A 153 -2.32 -0.31 -32.29
CA ALA A 153 -2.97 -1.59 -32.50
C ALA A 153 -3.72 -1.62 -33.83
N GLU A 154 -4.52 -0.60 -34.12
CA GLU A 154 -5.28 -0.47 -35.35
C GLU A 154 -4.38 -0.47 -36.61
N LYS A 155 -3.17 0.07 -36.50
CA LYS A 155 -2.23 0.17 -37.62
C LYS A 155 -1.36 -1.07 -37.81
N ASN A 156 -1.02 -1.79 -36.73
CA ASN A 156 0.09 -2.76 -36.73
C ASN A 156 -0.35 -4.17 -36.38
N THR A 157 -1.62 -4.42 -36.02
CA THR A 157 -2.10 -5.73 -35.59
C THR A 157 -3.32 -6.15 -36.39
N LEU A 158 -3.58 -7.46 -36.41
CA LEU A 158 -4.77 -8.04 -37.02
C LEU A 158 -5.89 -8.15 -35.97
N PRO A 159 -7.17 -8.09 -36.36
CA PRO A 159 -8.29 -8.23 -35.41
C PRO A 159 -8.26 -9.50 -34.56
N GLU A 160 -7.81 -10.63 -35.13
CA GLU A 160 -7.69 -11.91 -34.45
C GLU A 160 -6.62 -11.95 -33.36
N GLU A 161 -5.69 -11.00 -33.33
CA GLU A 161 -4.69 -10.89 -32.27
C GLU A 161 -5.26 -10.26 -30.99
N GLY A 162 -6.45 -9.65 -31.07
CA GLY A 162 -7.20 -9.16 -29.91
C GLY A 162 -6.71 -7.84 -29.28
N TYR A 163 -5.67 -7.22 -29.82
CA TYR A 163 -5.13 -5.95 -29.28
C TYR A 163 -6.10 -4.78 -29.51
N ILE A 164 -6.80 -4.75 -30.64
CA ILE A 164 -7.72 -3.68 -30.99
C ILE A 164 -8.90 -3.61 -29.99
N ASP A 165 -9.37 -4.76 -29.55
CA ASP A 165 -10.51 -4.89 -28.64
C ASP A 165 -10.12 -4.86 -27.14
N ALA A 166 -8.84 -4.83 -26.81
CA ALA A 166 -8.36 -4.99 -25.44
C ALA A 166 -8.89 -3.89 -24.51
N LEU A 167 -8.73 -2.62 -24.87
CA LEU A 167 -9.20 -1.50 -24.07
C LEU A 167 -10.75 -1.43 -23.99
N PRO A 168 -11.50 -1.58 -25.10
CA PRO A 168 -12.97 -1.68 -25.04
C PRO A 168 -13.47 -2.79 -24.11
N LYS A 169 -12.89 -3.99 -24.17
CA LYS A 169 -13.27 -5.11 -23.29
C LYS A 169 -12.95 -4.85 -21.82
N ILE A 170 -11.80 -4.25 -21.51
CA ILE A 170 -11.46 -3.86 -20.14
C ILE A 170 -12.47 -2.83 -19.62
N ARG A 171 -12.80 -1.83 -20.43
CA ARG A 171 -13.80 -0.83 -20.07
C ARG A 171 -15.17 -1.45 -19.78
N GLU A 172 -15.67 -2.27 -20.69
CA GLU A 172 -16.96 -2.96 -20.54
C GLU A 172 -17.00 -3.81 -19.26
N ALA A 173 -15.92 -4.54 -18.97
CA ALA A 173 -15.81 -5.36 -17.77
C ALA A 173 -15.86 -4.51 -16.48
N ILE A 174 -15.17 -3.37 -16.44
CA ILE A 174 -15.16 -2.49 -15.27
C ILE A 174 -16.54 -1.82 -15.09
N GLU A 175 -17.12 -1.27 -16.16
CA GLU A 175 -18.44 -0.64 -16.11
C GLU A 175 -19.54 -1.66 -15.73
N GLY A 176 -19.44 -2.91 -16.19
CA GLY A 176 -20.36 -3.99 -15.84
C GLY A 176 -20.28 -4.45 -14.39
N LEU A 177 -19.15 -4.22 -13.71
CA LEU A 177 -18.94 -4.60 -12.32
C LEU A 177 -19.21 -3.45 -11.32
N ALA A 178 -19.34 -2.21 -11.77
CA ALA A 178 -19.36 -1.02 -10.91
C ALA A 178 -20.35 -1.12 -9.74
N GLY A 179 -21.60 -1.51 -9.99
CA GLY A 179 -22.61 -1.66 -8.94
C GLY A 179 -22.39 -2.85 -8.02
N ILE A 180 -21.77 -3.92 -8.52
CA ILE A 180 -21.43 -5.12 -7.74
C ILE A 180 -20.25 -4.81 -6.84
N ASP A 181 -19.23 -4.14 -7.34
CA ASP A 181 -18.02 -3.79 -6.60
C ASP A 181 -18.32 -2.77 -5.50
N ASP A 182 -19.21 -1.83 -5.69
CA ASP A 182 -19.66 -0.92 -4.65
C ASP A 182 -20.27 -1.69 -3.47
N ASN A 183 -21.26 -2.53 -3.73
CA ASN A 183 -21.89 -3.37 -2.71
C ASN A 183 -20.90 -4.32 -2.03
N ARG A 184 -20.01 -4.96 -2.79
CA ARG A 184 -18.97 -5.84 -2.26
C ARG A 184 -18.03 -5.10 -1.32
N GLN A 185 -17.62 -3.89 -1.66
CA GLN A 185 -16.76 -3.09 -0.79
C GLN A 185 -17.41 -2.72 0.53
N TYR A 186 -18.70 -2.33 0.52
CA TYR A 186 -19.43 -2.09 1.76
C TYR A 186 -19.47 -3.34 2.64
N LEU A 187 -19.77 -4.51 2.06
CA LEU A 187 -19.78 -5.77 2.79
C LEU A 187 -18.37 -6.11 3.35
N GLU A 188 -17.33 -5.99 2.55
CA GLU A 188 -15.97 -6.30 2.98
C GLU A 188 -15.44 -5.34 4.05
N GLU A 189 -15.62 -4.04 3.85
CA GLU A 189 -15.07 -3.02 4.74
C GLU A 189 -15.88 -2.87 6.05
N ALA A 190 -17.20 -3.05 6.00
CA ALA A 190 -18.04 -2.88 7.19
C ALA A 190 -18.26 -4.18 7.97
N PHE A 191 -18.30 -5.34 7.31
CA PHE A 191 -18.71 -6.59 7.95
C PHE A 191 -17.65 -7.68 7.89
N LEU A 192 -17.22 -8.16 6.71
CA LEU A 192 -16.49 -9.40 6.58
C LEU A 192 -15.08 -9.37 7.20
N ARG A 193 -14.42 -8.25 7.16
CA ARG A 193 -13.04 -8.13 7.70
C ARG A 193 -13.00 -7.82 9.19
N GLU A 194 -14.11 -7.37 9.76
CA GLU A 194 -14.15 -6.90 11.15
C GLU A 194 -14.90 -7.85 12.08
N ILE A 195 -16.04 -8.41 11.66
CA ILE A 195 -16.83 -9.32 12.49
C ILE A 195 -16.09 -10.64 12.74
N GLY A 196 -15.42 -11.20 11.73
CA GLY A 196 -14.69 -12.46 11.86
C GLY A 196 -13.45 -12.41 12.77
N ARG A 197 -13.00 -11.24 13.21
CA ARG A 197 -11.83 -11.05 14.09
C ARG A 197 -12.18 -10.62 15.51
N ALA A 198 -13.45 -10.45 15.82
CA ALA A 198 -13.89 -10.05 17.15
C ALA A 198 -13.94 -11.22 18.16
N HIS A 199 -13.77 -12.45 17.71
CA HIS A 199 -13.92 -13.67 18.51
C HIS A 199 -12.65 -14.52 18.67
N VAL A 200 -11.46 -13.94 18.47
CA VAL A 200 -10.19 -14.64 18.73
C VAL A 200 -9.38 -13.89 19.76
#